data_3525a6a072c40f0dad37f23ff50970ed
#
_entry.id   3525a6a072c40f0dad37f23ff50970ed
#
_cell.length_a   1.000
_cell.length_b   1.000
_cell.length_c   1.000
_cell.angle_alpha   90.00
_cell.angle_beta   90.00
_cell.angle_gamma   90.00
#
_symmetry.space_group_name_H-M   'P 1'
#
loop_
_entity.id
_entity.type
_entity.pdbx_description
1 polymer ?
#
loop_
_entity_poly.entity_id
_entity_poly.type
_entity_poly.pdbx_seq_one_letter_code
_entity_poly.pdbx_strand_id
1 'polypeptide(L)'
;MEAMELKEHRKPASPAHPANAEDRGHDHEKSLRMRKRPLLAGALACALLLGCVPVVSAFTDIDHDPHAAAIRQLEQSGIVGGSGSGQFKPQEKLSYAEAVSLVVKAFGFNLDRLRFIREPLASQYFPGMNDKAWYASPFLAAAANGVQFPKDMSPGASVTREQFADLVAQGIHHSGDYSFTQQAVVFKDESAVAEPYRASVQMLLKLGIAKLDDGKEFKPKTAATRSEAAAWINGGVTFVDKMNEDNGSVQNPAPSVSPLQKLALTASKLSDKVQEVKVTAQAPNPGYGLVITGIEFSGTKAILSVEVVPPKPGQMNPQVITEVSAVTYIGSSYTPELRQTQDEGGITARPFKEESFLGKMRVDAGISSD
;
A
#
# COMPACT_ATOMS: atom_id res chain seq x y z
N MET A 1 54.48 -38.87 -0.29
CA MET A 1 55.25 -38.38 -1.41
C MET A 1 54.34 -37.40 -2.10
N GLU A 2 54.51 -36.18 -2.20
CA GLU A 2 55.45 -35.08 -2.03
C GLU A 2 54.57 -33.87 -1.76
N ALA A 3 54.64 -33.14 -0.73
CA ALA A 3 55.61 -32.12 -0.33
C ALA A 3 55.60 -30.82 -1.12
N MET A 4 55.22 -29.76 -0.43
CA MET A 4 55.75 -28.37 -0.44
C MET A 4 55.51 -27.58 -1.77
N GLU A 5 55.06 -26.31 -1.66
CA GLU A 5 55.89 -25.18 -1.17
C GLU A 5 55.02 -23.92 -0.92
N LEU A 6 55.29 -23.31 0.22
CA LEU A 6 54.94 -21.95 0.60
C LEU A 6 55.81 -20.93 -0.13
N LYS A 7 55.22 -19.81 -0.57
CA LYS A 7 56.01 -18.58 -0.81
C LYS A 7 55.28 -17.37 -0.22
N GLU A 8 55.83 -16.93 0.90
CA GLU A 8 55.74 -15.55 1.42
C GLU A 8 56.44 -14.57 0.49
N HIS A 9 55.90 -13.39 0.31
CA HIS A 9 56.65 -12.17 0.05
C HIS A 9 55.84 -10.95 0.54
N ARG A 10 56.17 -10.49 1.74
CA ARG A 10 56.84 -9.23 2.18
C ARG A 10 56.37 -7.93 1.51
N LYS A 11 55.85 -7.06 2.44
CA LYS A 11 55.84 -5.60 2.36
C LYS A 11 57.23 -4.98 2.17
N PRO A 12 57.29 -3.73 1.68
CA PRO A 12 58.01 -2.70 2.41
C PRO A 12 57.22 -1.39 2.57
N ALA A 13 57.33 -0.87 3.60
CA ALA A 13 57.63 0.27 4.44
C ALA A 13 57.69 1.65 3.74
N SER A 14 57.06 2.60 4.43
CA SER A 14 57.14 4.06 4.32
C SER A 14 58.56 4.63 4.41
N PRO A 15 58.80 5.87 4.00
CA PRO A 15 59.50 6.78 4.88
C PRO A 15 58.87 8.17 5.07
N ALA A 16 59.06 8.61 6.16
CA ALA A 16 59.09 9.73 7.06
C ALA A 16 59.33 11.14 6.46
N HIS A 17 58.78 12.08 7.27
CA HIS A 17 58.97 13.53 7.33
C HIS A 17 60.42 14.02 7.32
N PRO A 18 60.66 15.36 7.08
CA PRO A 18 61.02 16.17 8.23
C PRO A 18 60.35 17.57 8.30
N ALA A 19 60.44 18.06 9.51
CA ALA A 19 59.98 19.32 10.06
C ALA A 19 61.01 20.44 9.90
N ASN A 20 60.58 21.64 10.40
CA ASN A 20 61.31 22.84 10.82
C ASN A 20 61.23 24.01 9.84
N ALA A 21 61.17 25.26 10.26
CA ALA A 21 61.10 25.92 11.57
C ALA A 21 60.80 27.42 11.31
N GLU A 22 60.22 28.10 12.32
CA GLU A 22 60.47 29.46 12.79
C GLU A 22 60.68 30.62 11.79
N ASP A 23 60.12 31.79 11.95
CA ASP A 23 60.28 32.76 13.03
C ASP A 23 59.55 34.10 12.72
N ARG A 24 59.03 34.74 13.81
CA ARG A 24 58.94 36.20 14.11
C ARG A 24 58.18 37.15 13.19
N GLY A 25 57.08 37.70 13.58
CA GLY A 25 56.90 38.85 14.45
C GLY A 25 56.97 40.22 13.78
N HIS A 26 55.91 41.00 13.79
CA HIS A 26 55.94 42.36 14.30
C HIS A 26 54.58 43.07 14.20
N ASP A 27 54.23 43.69 15.33
CA ASP A 27 53.13 44.64 15.50
C ASP A 27 53.19 45.84 14.54
N HIS A 28 52.04 46.34 14.18
CA HIS A 28 51.77 47.77 14.23
C HIS A 28 50.25 48.09 14.11
N GLU A 29 49.75 48.62 15.23
CA GLU A 29 48.58 49.47 15.30
C GLU A 29 48.57 50.57 14.22
N LYS A 30 47.45 50.93 13.66
CA LYS A 30 46.83 52.26 13.68
C LYS A 30 45.59 52.38 12.82
N SER A 31 44.62 52.83 13.48
CA SER A 31 43.69 53.96 13.20
C SER A 31 42.49 53.76 12.31
N LEU A 32 41.38 53.99 13.02
CA LEU A 32 40.06 54.34 12.52
C LEU A 32 40.11 55.32 11.33
N ARG A 33 39.39 54.98 10.27
CA ARG A 33 38.62 56.00 9.51
C ARG A 33 37.30 55.38 9.07
N MET A 34 36.27 55.87 9.70
CA MET A 34 34.85 55.76 9.31
C MET A 34 34.67 56.38 7.93
N ARG A 35 34.22 55.65 6.95
CA ARG A 35 33.66 56.21 5.73
C ARG A 35 32.39 55.47 5.29
N LYS A 36 31.38 56.27 5.16
CA LYS A 36 29.99 56.10 4.81
C LYS A 36 29.71 55.05 3.72
N ARG A 37 28.57 54.35 3.92
CA ARG A 37 27.87 53.41 3.05
C ARG A 37 27.68 53.91 1.60
N PRO A 38 27.51 52.94 0.65
CA PRO A 38 26.18 52.84 0.09
C PRO A 38 25.59 51.41 0.22
N LEU A 39 24.33 51.41 0.58
CA LEU A 39 23.36 50.36 0.47
C LEU A 39 23.19 49.96 -1.00
N LEU A 40 23.70 48.81 -1.43
CA LEU A 40 23.26 48.12 -2.67
C LEU A 40 24.03 46.78 -2.80
N ALA A 41 23.70 45.78 -1.98
CA ALA A 41 24.11 44.40 -2.17
C ALA A 41 23.24 43.48 -1.32
N GLY A 42 21.93 43.56 -1.50
CA GLY A 42 20.96 42.77 -0.73
C GLY A 42 19.88 42.10 -1.60
N ALA A 43 20.19 41.81 -2.87
CA ALA A 43 19.18 41.27 -3.78
C ALA A 43 19.66 40.05 -4.59
N LEU A 44 20.76 39.40 -4.23
CA LEU A 44 21.25 38.25 -5.02
C LEU A 44 21.52 36.99 -4.21
N ALA A 45 21.06 36.90 -2.96
CA ALA A 45 21.26 35.74 -2.12
C ALA A 45 19.96 34.88 -1.89
N CYS A 46 18.83 35.30 -2.47
CA CYS A 46 17.55 34.53 -2.37
C CYS A 46 17.23 33.65 -3.58
N ALA A 47 18.09 33.53 -4.56
CA ALA A 47 17.82 32.77 -5.80
C ALA A 47 18.42 31.36 -5.83
N LEU A 48 19.01 30.86 -4.74
CA LEU A 48 19.67 29.53 -4.70
C LEU A 48 19.03 28.52 -3.78
N LEU A 49 17.80 28.77 -3.28
CA LEU A 49 17.03 27.78 -2.49
C LEU A 49 15.77 27.27 -3.21
N LEU A 50 15.63 27.54 -4.49
CA LEU A 50 14.56 27.03 -5.35
C LEU A 50 15.17 26.05 -6.37
N GLY A 51 15.35 24.79 -6.00
CA GLY A 51 15.84 23.89 -7.02
C GLY A 51 16.18 22.46 -6.66
N CYS A 52 15.54 21.86 -5.68
CA CYS A 52 15.37 20.43 -5.71
C CYS A 52 13.90 20.11 -6.01
N VAL A 53 13.46 20.48 -7.22
CA VAL A 53 12.32 19.81 -7.83
C VAL A 53 12.82 18.39 -8.11
N PRO A 54 12.23 17.35 -7.52
CA PRO A 54 12.55 16.00 -7.98
C PRO A 54 12.26 16.00 -9.46
N VAL A 55 13.27 15.70 -10.28
CA VAL A 55 13.07 15.43 -11.70
C VAL A 55 12.19 14.20 -11.72
N VAL A 56 10.88 14.41 -11.84
CA VAL A 56 9.95 13.34 -12.20
C VAL A 56 10.44 12.88 -13.56
N SER A 57 11.03 11.69 -13.59
CA SER A 57 11.49 11.07 -14.82
C SER A 57 10.26 10.73 -15.64
N ALA A 58 9.79 11.66 -16.43
CA ALA A 58 8.69 11.42 -17.35
C ALA A 58 9.13 10.36 -18.38
N PHE A 59 8.32 9.33 -18.58
CA PHE A 59 8.57 8.35 -19.63
C PHE A 59 8.65 9.02 -20.99
N THR A 60 9.68 8.69 -21.77
CA THR A 60 9.96 9.36 -23.05
C THR A 60 9.23 8.72 -24.24
N ASP A 61 8.61 7.57 -24.06
CA ASP A 61 8.00 6.74 -25.10
C ASP A 61 6.46 6.65 -25.05
N ILE A 62 5.83 7.54 -24.30
CA ILE A 62 4.35 7.55 -24.11
C ILE A 62 3.62 8.73 -24.76
N ASP A 63 4.33 9.68 -25.37
CA ASP A 63 3.70 10.92 -25.86
C ASP A 63 2.62 10.73 -26.92
N HIS A 64 2.71 9.65 -27.69
CA HIS A 64 1.70 9.26 -28.70
C HIS A 64 0.81 8.13 -28.27
N ASP A 65 0.93 7.64 -27.02
CA ASP A 65 0.08 6.59 -26.50
C ASP A 65 -1.29 7.14 -26.10
N PRO A 66 -2.41 6.49 -26.48
CA PRO A 66 -3.74 6.96 -26.15
C PRO A 66 -4.01 7.02 -24.65
N HIS A 67 -3.23 6.31 -23.85
CA HIS A 67 -3.36 6.24 -22.40
C HIS A 67 -2.23 6.99 -21.65
N ALA A 68 -1.49 7.87 -22.33
CA ALA A 68 -0.37 8.61 -21.74
C ALA A 68 -0.74 9.34 -20.44
N ALA A 69 -1.94 9.92 -20.38
CA ALA A 69 -2.42 10.60 -19.15
C ALA A 69 -2.57 9.63 -17.97
N ALA A 70 -3.14 8.45 -18.18
CA ALA A 70 -3.27 7.41 -17.16
C ALA A 70 -1.90 6.90 -16.69
N ILE A 71 -0.98 6.69 -17.62
CA ILE A 71 0.39 6.24 -17.31
C ILE A 71 1.10 7.27 -16.42
N ARG A 72 1.03 8.57 -16.76
CA ARG A 72 1.64 9.64 -15.95
C ARG A 72 1.03 9.74 -14.56
N GLN A 73 -0.29 9.60 -14.46
CA GLN A 73 -0.97 9.62 -13.16
C GLN A 73 -0.53 8.47 -12.27
N LEU A 74 -0.43 7.26 -12.80
CA LEU A 74 0.04 6.08 -12.06
C LEU A 74 1.54 6.15 -11.72
N GLU A 75 2.36 6.80 -12.57
CA GLU A 75 3.77 7.10 -12.29
C GLU A 75 3.89 8.04 -11.09
N GLN A 76 3.13 9.16 -11.09
CA GLN A 76 3.09 10.12 -9.99
C GLN A 76 2.65 9.50 -8.67
N SER A 77 1.72 8.54 -8.73
CA SER A 77 1.26 7.77 -7.56
C SER A 77 2.21 6.63 -7.17
N GLY A 78 3.32 6.41 -7.89
CA GLY A 78 4.28 5.34 -7.63
C GLY A 78 3.76 3.93 -7.92
N ILE A 79 2.59 3.80 -8.58
CA ILE A 79 1.98 2.50 -8.90
C ILE A 79 2.74 1.83 -10.03
N VAL A 80 3.12 2.58 -11.06
CA VAL A 80 3.95 2.10 -12.15
C VAL A 80 5.35 2.70 -12.10
N GLY A 81 6.33 1.93 -12.57
CA GLY A 81 7.72 2.35 -12.73
C GLY A 81 8.22 2.08 -14.14
N GLY A 82 9.29 2.79 -14.53
CA GLY A 82 9.98 2.57 -15.81
C GLY A 82 10.90 1.35 -15.78
N SER A 83 11.33 0.95 -16.97
CA SER A 83 12.28 -0.14 -17.17
C SER A 83 13.74 0.20 -16.81
N GLY A 84 13.98 1.27 -16.06
CA GLY A 84 15.32 1.76 -15.68
C GLY A 84 16.01 2.62 -16.75
N SER A 85 15.47 2.70 -17.97
CA SER A 85 15.96 3.52 -19.09
C SER A 85 15.08 4.77 -19.36
N GLY A 86 14.15 5.12 -18.44
CA GLY A 86 13.18 6.18 -18.68
C GLY A 86 12.10 5.84 -19.70
N GLN A 87 11.90 4.55 -19.99
CA GLN A 87 10.86 4.05 -20.89
C GLN A 87 9.80 3.28 -20.14
N PHE A 88 8.54 3.46 -20.53
CA PHE A 88 7.40 2.70 -20.03
C PHE A 88 7.12 1.44 -20.84
N LYS A 89 7.41 1.45 -22.15
CA LYS A 89 7.14 0.41 -23.14
C LYS A 89 5.65 0.06 -23.23
N PRO A 90 4.82 0.98 -23.67
CA PRO A 90 3.36 0.87 -23.61
C PRO A 90 2.78 -0.33 -24.37
N GLN A 91 3.41 -0.75 -25.48
CA GLN A 91 2.94 -1.85 -26.32
C GLN A 91 3.47 -3.23 -25.89
N GLU A 92 4.32 -3.29 -24.87
CA GLU A 92 4.81 -4.57 -24.35
C GLU A 92 3.66 -5.33 -23.67
N LYS A 93 3.63 -6.65 -23.86
CA LYS A 93 2.64 -7.52 -23.24
C LYS A 93 2.90 -7.62 -21.74
N LEU A 94 1.83 -7.56 -20.97
CA LEU A 94 1.91 -7.67 -19.51
C LEU A 94 1.99 -9.14 -19.10
N SER A 95 2.95 -9.50 -18.27
CA SER A 95 2.98 -10.82 -17.63
C SER A 95 1.97 -10.90 -16.49
N TYR A 96 1.57 -12.12 -16.12
CA TYR A 96 0.62 -12.33 -15.02
C TYR A 96 1.19 -11.78 -13.69
N ALA A 97 2.50 -11.94 -13.47
CA ALA A 97 3.19 -11.42 -12.29
C ALA A 97 3.16 -9.89 -12.21
N GLU A 98 3.37 -9.20 -13.34
CA GLU A 98 3.25 -7.74 -13.39
C GLU A 98 1.81 -7.29 -13.17
N ALA A 99 0.82 -7.99 -13.74
CA ALA A 99 -0.60 -7.70 -13.55
C ALA A 99 -1.01 -7.77 -12.08
N VAL A 100 -0.65 -8.86 -11.38
CA VAL A 100 -0.92 -9.01 -9.94
C VAL A 100 -0.23 -7.92 -9.14
N SER A 101 1.02 -7.61 -9.45
CA SER A 101 1.76 -6.56 -8.74
C SER A 101 1.15 -5.17 -8.91
N LEU A 102 0.64 -4.86 -10.11
CA LEU A 102 -0.08 -3.61 -10.38
C LEU A 102 -1.38 -3.52 -9.57
N VAL A 103 -2.18 -4.59 -9.58
CA VAL A 103 -3.46 -4.65 -8.84
C VAL A 103 -3.22 -4.54 -7.34
N VAL A 104 -2.24 -5.27 -6.81
CA VAL A 104 -1.85 -5.21 -5.39
C VAL A 104 -1.48 -3.80 -4.96
N LYS A 105 -0.64 -3.12 -5.74
CA LYS A 105 -0.23 -1.74 -5.45
C LYS A 105 -1.39 -0.75 -5.58
N ALA A 106 -2.16 -0.87 -6.65
CA ALA A 106 -3.22 0.08 -6.98
C ALA A 106 -4.38 0.04 -5.98
N PHE A 107 -4.76 -1.14 -5.52
CA PHE A 107 -5.90 -1.34 -4.63
C PHE A 107 -5.50 -1.61 -3.17
N GLY A 108 -4.21 -1.48 -2.84
CA GLY A 108 -3.73 -1.51 -1.46
C GLY A 108 -3.81 -2.86 -0.77
N PHE A 109 -3.72 -3.97 -1.53
CA PHE A 109 -3.65 -5.30 -0.91
C PHE A 109 -2.39 -5.43 -0.06
N ASN A 110 -2.55 -5.76 1.21
CA ASN A 110 -1.46 -5.93 2.16
C ASN A 110 -1.77 -7.04 3.17
N LEU A 111 -0.78 -7.38 3.99
CA LEU A 111 -0.90 -8.42 5.02
C LEU A 111 -1.13 -7.84 6.43
N ASP A 112 -1.18 -6.51 6.58
CA ASP A 112 -1.15 -5.81 7.86
C ASP A 112 -2.33 -6.18 8.79
N ARG A 113 -3.47 -6.54 8.21
CA ARG A 113 -4.70 -6.93 8.95
C ARG A 113 -4.84 -8.42 9.14
N LEU A 114 -3.89 -9.21 8.63
CA LEU A 114 -3.94 -10.66 8.67
C LEU A 114 -3.03 -11.17 9.79
N ARG A 115 -3.53 -12.12 10.58
CA ARG A 115 -2.73 -12.77 11.63
C ARG A 115 -2.25 -14.12 11.13
N PHE A 116 -0.95 -14.32 11.16
CA PHE A 116 -0.33 -15.58 10.79
C PHE A 116 0.37 -16.19 12.01
N ILE A 117 0.20 -17.51 12.22
CA ILE A 117 0.88 -18.25 13.28
C ILE A 117 2.36 -18.45 12.92
N ARG A 118 2.69 -18.48 11.65
CA ARG A 118 4.04 -18.56 11.07
C ARG A 118 4.16 -17.55 9.95
N GLU A 119 5.37 -17.27 9.53
CA GLU A 119 5.62 -16.45 8.34
C GLU A 119 4.88 -17.07 7.13
N PRO A 120 3.98 -16.31 6.49
CA PRO A 120 3.24 -16.80 5.34
C PRO A 120 4.14 -16.81 4.10
N LEU A 121 4.06 -17.87 3.31
CA LEU A 121 4.82 -18.06 2.08
C LEU A 121 3.88 -18.16 0.88
N ALA A 122 4.29 -17.61 -0.26
CA ALA A 122 3.52 -17.71 -1.50
C ALA A 122 3.33 -19.16 -1.96
N SER A 123 4.32 -20.02 -1.71
CA SER A 123 4.28 -21.45 -2.03
C SER A 123 3.18 -22.22 -1.28
N GLN A 124 2.66 -21.68 -0.18
CA GLN A 124 1.53 -22.29 0.55
C GLN A 124 0.19 -22.10 -0.19
N TYR A 125 0.06 -21.03 -0.97
CA TYR A 125 -1.11 -20.74 -1.81
C TYR A 125 -0.92 -21.25 -3.24
N PHE A 126 0.31 -21.25 -3.73
CA PHE A 126 0.68 -21.60 -5.09
C PHE A 126 1.79 -22.65 -5.07
N PRO A 127 1.45 -23.96 -5.05
CA PRO A 127 2.44 -25.03 -5.04
C PRO A 127 3.45 -24.87 -6.20
N GLY A 128 4.74 -24.91 -5.87
CA GLY A 128 5.81 -24.71 -6.84
C GLY A 128 6.23 -23.27 -7.10
N MET A 129 5.59 -22.29 -6.50
CA MET A 129 6.04 -20.89 -6.57
C MET A 129 7.35 -20.70 -5.79
N ASN A 130 8.28 -19.96 -6.38
CA ASN A 130 9.51 -19.59 -5.69
C ASN A 130 9.26 -18.40 -4.76
N ASP A 131 9.32 -18.63 -3.45
CA ASP A 131 9.08 -17.60 -2.41
C ASP A 131 10.11 -16.46 -2.43
N LYS A 132 11.26 -16.65 -3.09
CA LYS A 132 12.27 -15.61 -3.28
C LYS A 132 12.10 -14.81 -4.56
N ALA A 133 11.11 -15.14 -5.39
CA ALA A 133 10.84 -14.39 -6.61
C ALA A 133 10.29 -13.00 -6.26
N TRP A 134 10.61 -12.00 -7.07
CA TRP A 134 10.17 -10.61 -6.86
C TRP A 134 8.64 -10.45 -6.78
N TYR A 135 7.90 -11.36 -7.40
CA TYR A 135 6.43 -11.39 -7.42
C TYR A 135 5.81 -12.20 -6.29
N ALA A 136 6.59 -12.95 -5.50
CA ALA A 136 6.03 -13.81 -4.45
C ALA A 136 5.23 -13.02 -3.42
N SER A 137 5.74 -11.89 -2.95
CA SER A 137 5.04 -11.03 -1.99
C SER A 137 3.72 -10.46 -2.53
N PRO A 138 3.63 -9.90 -3.76
CA PRO A 138 2.36 -9.53 -4.38
C PRO A 138 1.35 -10.68 -4.48
N PHE A 139 1.77 -11.87 -4.91
CA PHE A 139 0.88 -13.02 -4.99
C PHE A 139 0.36 -13.44 -3.61
N LEU A 140 1.24 -13.48 -2.63
CA LEU A 140 0.88 -13.75 -1.24
C LEU A 140 -0.15 -12.74 -0.72
N ALA A 141 0.10 -11.43 -0.93
CA ALA A 141 -0.81 -10.38 -0.50
C ALA A 141 -2.19 -10.53 -1.17
N ALA A 142 -2.23 -10.76 -2.47
CA ALA A 142 -3.47 -10.95 -3.22
C ALA A 142 -4.24 -12.20 -2.74
N ALA A 143 -3.57 -13.36 -2.65
CA ALA A 143 -4.21 -14.62 -2.24
C ALA A 143 -4.70 -14.57 -0.79
N ALA A 144 -3.90 -14.03 0.13
CA ALA A 144 -4.28 -13.89 1.53
C ALA A 144 -5.47 -12.95 1.74
N ASN A 145 -5.71 -12.01 0.82
CA ASN A 145 -6.88 -11.14 0.80
C ASN A 145 -8.05 -11.69 -0.05
N GLY A 146 -7.96 -12.95 -0.50
CA GLY A 146 -9.07 -13.66 -1.13
C GLY A 146 -9.18 -13.50 -2.65
N VAL A 147 -8.15 -12.95 -3.32
CA VAL A 147 -8.09 -12.90 -4.79
C VAL A 147 -8.07 -14.33 -5.33
N GLN A 148 -8.97 -14.59 -6.28
CA GLN A 148 -9.07 -15.90 -6.95
C GLN A 148 -8.15 -15.95 -8.16
N PHE A 149 -7.48 -17.07 -8.34
CA PHE A 149 -6.53 -17.30 -9.43
C PHE A 149 -6.90 -18.55 -10.22
N PRO A 150 -6.66 -18.58 -11.56
CA PRO A 150 -6.78 -19.83 -12.32
C PRO A 150 -5.80 -20.88 -11.80
N LYS A 151 -6.22 -22.15 -11.79
CA LYS A 151 -5.39 -23.26 -11.29
C LYS A 151 -4.11 -23.49 -12.09
N ASP A 152 -4.14 -23.15 -13.37
CA ASP A 152 -3.06 -23.28 -14.34
C ASP A 152 -2.28 -21.98 -14.58
N MET A 153 -2.46 -20.99 -13.69
CA MET A 153 -1.79 -19.70 -13.77
C MET A 153 -0.27 -19.87 -13.70
N SER A 154 0.41 -19.23 -14.64
CA SER A 154 1.87 -19.12 -14.65
C SER A 154 2.30 -17.66 -14.53
N PRO A 155 3.12 -17.28 -13.53
CA PRO A 155 3.53 -15.91 -13.32
C PRO A 155 4.22 -15.24 -14.53
N GLY A 156 4.96 -16.02 -15.29
CA GLY A 156 5.70 -15.53 -16.50
C GLY A 156 4.87 -15.49 -17.77
N ALA A 157 3.67 -16.10 -17.79
CA ALA A 157 2.80 -16.05 -18.96
C ALA A 157 2.20 -14.67 -19.17
N SER A 158 1.94 -14.29 -20.43
CA SER A 158 1.20 -13.06 -20.71
C SER A 158 -0.24 -13.19 -20.22
N VAL A 159 -0.72 -12.19 -19.46
CA VAL A 159 -2.10 -12.15 -19.00
C VAL A 159 -3.03 -11.76 -20.15
N THR A 160 -4.14 -12.47 -20.31
CA THR A 160 -5.15 -12.10 -21.31
C THR A 160 -6.02 -10.94 -20.82
N ARG A 161 -6.70 -10.25 -21.76
CA ARG A 161 -7.59 -9.12 -21.41
C ARG A 161 -8.71 -9.53 -20.44
N GLU A 162 -9.33 -10.72 -20.64
CA GLU A 162 -10.35 -11.22 -19.71
C GLU A 162 -9.81 -11.55 -18.32
N GLN A 163 -8.61 -12.14 -18.24
CA GLN A 163 -7.94 -12.42 -16.97
C GLN A 163 -7.55 -11.14 -16.25
N PHE A 164 -7.04 -10.15 -17.00
CA PHE A 164 -6.70 -8.86 -16.41
C PHE A 164 -7.94 -8.07 -15.97
N ALA A 165 -9.03 -8.14 -16.75
CA ALA A 165 -10.32 -7.58 -16.33
C ALA A 165 -10.79 -8.17 -15.00
N ASP A 166 -10.60 -9.47 -14.81
CA ASP A 166 -10.97 -10.15 -13.58
C ASP A 166 -10.11 -9.68 -12.38
N LEU A 167 -8.80 -9.57 -12.56
CA LEU A 167 -7.92 -9.05 -11.51
C LEU A 167 -8.29 -7.62 -11.10
N VAL A 168 -8.60 -6.74 -12.06
CA VAL A 168 -9.02 -5.36 -11.78
C VAL A 168 -10.37 -5.33 -11.07
N ALA A 169 -11.34 -6.13 -11.51
CA ALA A 169 -12.64 -6.24 -10.88
C ALA A 169 -12.54 -6.72 -9.42
N GLN A 170 -11.70 -7.72 -9.15
CA GLN A 170 -11.41 -8.19 -7.79
C GLN A 170 -10.74 -7.11 -6.95
N GLY A 171 -9.85 -6.28 -7.54
CA GLY A 171 -9.26 -5.12 -6.87
C GLY A 171 -10.30 -4.07 -6.47
N ILE A 172 -11.23 -3.75 -7.37
CA ILE A 172 -12.34 -2.83 -7.07
C ILE A 172 -13.21 -3.39 -5.94
N HIS A 173 -13.59 -4.67 -5.99
CA HIS A 173 -14.38 -5.32 -4.94
C HIS A 173 -13.64 -5.38 -3.59
N HIS A 174 -12.31 -5.53 -3.59
CA HIS A 174 -11.53 -5.45 -2.36
C HIS A 174 -11.63 -4.08 -1.70
N SER A 175 -11.74 -3.01 -2.50
CA SER A 175 -11.80 -1.63 -2.01
C SER A 175 -13.18 -1.26 -1.46
N GLY A 176 -14.26 -1.97 -1.82
CA GLY A 176 -15.61 -1.68 -1.33
C GLY A 176 -16.70 -2.53 -1.98
N ASP A 177 -17.89 -2.50 -1.36
CA ASP A 177 -19.09 -3.12 -1.91
C ASP A 177 -19.82 -2.09 -2.77
N TYR A 178 -19.79 -2.29 -4.07
CA TYR A 178 -20.42 -1.40 -5.04
C TYR A 178 -21.58 -2.10 -5.74
N SER A 179 -22.73 -1.42 -5.81
CA SER A 179 -23.88 -1.90 -6.55
C SER A 179 -23.80 -1.47 -8.02
N PHE A 180 -23.94 -2.41 -8.93
CA PHE A 180 -23.91 -2.16 -10.36
C PHE A 180 -25.28 -2.39 -11.00
N THR A 181 -25.60 -1.61 -12.04
CA THR A 181 -26.81 -1.82 -12.81
C THR A 181 -26.79 -3.19 -13.48
N GLN A 182 -27.96 -3.83 -13.56
CA GLN A 182 -28.09 -5.17 -14.17
C GLN A 182 -28.06 -5.16 -15.71
N GLN A 183 -28.11 -4.00 -16.33
CA GLN A 183 -28.13 -3.90 -17.79
C GLN A 183 -26.79 -4.36 -18.38
N ALA A 184 -26.84 -5.42 -19.19
CA ALA A 184 -25.64 -5.96 -19.85
C ALA A 184 -25.21 -5.07 -21.02
N VAL A 185 -23.90 -4.97 -21.22
CA VAL A 185 -23.31 -4.39 -22.43
C VAL A 185 -23.22 -5.50 -23.48
N VAL A 186 -23.82 -5.29 -24.63
CA VAL A 186 -23.82 -6.26 -25.75
C VAL A 186 -22.58 -5.98 -26.61
N PHE A 187 -21.79 -7.01 -26.88
CA PHE A 187 -20.61 -6.93 -27.74
C PHE A 187 -20.44 -8.21 -28.58
N LYS A 188 -19.74 -8.08 -29.70
CA LYS A 188 -19.78 -9.07 -30.80
C LYS A 188 -19.14 -10.41 -30.41
N ASP A 189 -18.07 -10.40 -29.65
CA ASP A 189 -17.29 -11.57 -29.26
C ASP A 189 -17.55 -12.00 -27.81
N GLU A 190 -18.72 -11.70 -27.25
CA GLU A 190 -19.10 -12.05 -25.87
C GLU A 190 -18.99 -13.55 -25.60
N SER A 191 -19.35 -14.38 -26.60
CA SER A 191 -19.25 -15.84 -26.49
C SER A 191 -17.81 -16.35 -26.36
N ALA A 192 -16.82 -15.58 -26.75
CA ALA A 192 -15.42 -15.91 -26.59
C ALA A 192 -14.88 -15.67 -25.16
N VAL A 193 -15.62 -14.92 -24.33
CA VAL A 193 -15.25 -14.71 -22.91
C VAL A 193 -15.50 -16.00 -22.15
N ALA A 194 -14.49 -16.48 -21.43
CA ALA A 194 -14.64 -17.65 -20.58
C ALA A 194 -15.59 -17.37 -19.41
N GLU A 195 -16.38 -18.37 -19.01
CA GLU A 195 -17.43 -18.24 -18.00
C GLU A 195 -16.99 -17.54 -16.71
N PRO A 196 -15.83 -17.88 -16.10
CA PRO A 196 -15.40 -17.25 -14.84
C PRO A 196 -15.19 -15.74 -14.95
N TYR A 197 -14.91 -15.22 -16.16
CA TYR A 197 -14.53 -13.80 -16.38
C TYR A 197 -15.67 -12.93 -16.90
N ARG A 198 -16.83 -13.51 -17.22
CA ARG A 198 -17.96 -12.75 -17.83
C ARG A 198 -18.43 -11.60 -16.95
N ALA A 199 -18.63 -11.85 -15.68
CA ALA A 199 -19.08 -10.82 -14.74
C ALA A 199 -18.09 -9.66 -14.67
N SER A 200 -16.80 -9.97 -14.58
CA SER A 200 -15.70 -8.99 -14.49
C SER A 200 -15.57 -8.18 -15.76
N VAL A 201 -15.64 -8.80 -16.95
CA VAL A 201 -15.62 -8.10 -18.23
C VAL A 201 -16.82 -7.18 -18.37
N GLN A 202 -18.04 -7.66 -18.06
CA GLN A 202 -19.24 -6.85 -18.06
C GLN A 202 -19.15 -5.66 -17.10
N MET A 203 -18.58 -5.86 -15.90
CA MET A 203 -18.36 -4.80 -14.92
C MET A 203 -17.46 -3.70 -15.48
N LEU A 204 -16.30 -4.04 -16.02
CA LEU A 204 -15.36 -3.05 -16.55
C LEU A 204 -15.92 -2.29 -17.76
N LEU A 205 -16.69 -2.96 -18.63
CA LEU A 205 -17.37 -2.32 -19.76
C LEU A 205 -18.44 -1.34 -19.27
N LYS A 206 -19.26 -1.71 -18.30
CA LYS A 206 -20.30 -0.85 -17.70
C LYS A 206 -19.72 0.39 -17.03
N LEU A 207 -18.60 0.25 -16.37
CA LEU A 207 -17.88 1.35 -15.73
C LEU A 207 -17.10 2.21 -16.73
N GLY A 208 -17.03 1.80 -18.01
CA GLY A 208 -16.23 2.50 -19.02
C GLY A 208 -14.71 2.39 -18.79
N ILE A 209 -14.28 1.51 -17.88
CA ILE A 209 -12.88 1.22 -17.58
C ILE A 209 -12.27 0.50 -18.78
N ALA A 210 -12.91 -0.57 -19.24
CA ALA A 210 -12.57 -1.21 -20.50
C ALA A 210 -13.47 -0.68 -21.62
N LYS A 211 -12.94 -0.65 -22.83
CA LYS A 211 -13.65 -0.22 -24.03
C LYS A 211 -13.60 -1.30 -25.09
N LEU A 212 -14.66 -1.36 -25.88
CA LEU A 212 -14.71 -2.15 -27.12
C LEU A 212 -13.94 -1.40 -28.22
N ASP A 213 -13.41 -2.16 -29.17
CA ASP A 213 -12.81 -1.57 -30.37
C ASP A 213 -13.89 -1.06 -31.35
N ASP A 214 -13.47 -0.49 -32.49
CA ASP A 214 -14.35 0.00 -33.53
C ASP A 214 -15.24 -1.12 -34.13
N GLY A 215 -14.83 -2.36 -34.04
CA GLY A 215 -15.58 -3.55 -34.45
C GLY A 215 -16.60 -4.02 -33.40
N LYS A 216 -16.74 -3.32 -32.27
CA LYS A 216 -17.51 -3.70 -31.08
C LYS A 216 -17.06 -5.04 -30.50
N GLU A 217 -15.76 -5.31 -30.50
CA GLU A 217 -15.14 -6.50 -29.91
C GLU A 217 -14.34 -6.14 -28.67
N PHE A 218 -14.38 -7.03 -27.67
CA PHE A 218 -13.57 -6.94 -26.44
C PHE A 218 -12.21 -7.61 -26.59
N LYS A 219 -12.11 -8.63 -27.46
CA LYS A 219 -10.92 -9.46 -27.70
C LYS A 219 -10.38 -10.14 -26.43
N PRO A 220 -11.18 -10.98 -25.75
CA PRO A 220 -10.89 -11.50 -24.42
C PRO A 220 -9.60 -12.31 -24.34
N LYS A 221 -9.22 -13.01 -25.42
CA LYS A 221 -8.06 -13.93 -25.45
C LYS A 221 -6.76 -13.27 -25.88
N THR A 222 -6.78 -12.00 -26.29
CA THR A 222 -5.54 -11.27 -26.59
C THR A 222 -4.81 -10.90 -25.32
N ALA A 223 -3.47 -10.87 -25.38
CA ALA A 223 -2.68 -10.42 -24.26
C ALA A 223 -2.92 -8.92 -24.00
N ALA A 224 -3.12 -8.55 -22.75
CA ALA A 224 -3.19 -7.15 -22.34
C ALA A 224 -1.82 -6.48 -22.50
N THR A 225 -1.80 -5.24 -22.98
CA THR A 225 -0.60 -4.43 -23.04
C THR A 225 -0.39 -3.63 -21.79
N ARG A 226 0.82 -3.16 -21.54
CA ARG A 226 1.14 -2.29 -20.39
C ARG A 226 0.35 -0.98 -20.43
N SER A 227 0.11 -0.44 -21.63
CA SER A 227 -0.72 0.76 -21.82
C SER A 227 -2.17 0.54 -21.45
N GLU A 228 -2.79 -0.56 -21.93
CA GLU A 228 -4.15 -0.94 -21.52
C GLU A 228 -4.25 -1.18 -20.03
N ALA A 229 -3.25 -1.89 -19.47
CA ALA A 229 -3.21 -2.17 -18.04
C ALA A 229 -3.20 -0.87 -17.21
N ALA A 230 -2.36 0.09 -17.60
CA ALA A 230 -2.34 1.40 -16.96
C ALA A 230 -3.70 2.11 -17.05
N ALA A 231 -4.35 2.09 -18.21
CA ALA A 231 -5.67 2.70 -18.38
C ALA A 231 -6.73 2.06 -17.48
N TRP A 232 -6.77 0.72 -17.40
CA TRP A 232 -7.78 0.02 -16.60
C TRP A 232 -7.52 0.15 -15.10
N ILE A 233 -6.27 0.07 -14.66
CA ILE A 233 -5.91 0.34 -13.26
C ILE A 233 -6.30 1.77 -12.88
N ASN A 234 -5.92 2.76 -13.69
CA ASN A 234 -6.27 4.16 -13.42
C ASN A 234 -7.78 4.39 -13.38
N GLY A 235 -8.51 3.78 -14.31
CA GLY A 235 -9.98 3.83 -14.32
C GLY A 235 -10.60 3.19 -13.06
N GLY A 236 -10.07 2.04 -12.62
CA GLY A 236 -10.51 1.36 -11.41
C GLY A 236 -10.25 2.17 -10.14
N VAL A 237 -9.04 2.72 -10.00
CA VAL A 237 -8.68 3.60 -8.85
C VAL A 237 -9.57 4.84 -8.84
N THR A 238 -9.70 5.53 -9.99
CA THR A 238 -10.57 6.72 -10.10
C THR A 238 -12.03 6.40 -9.75
N PHE A 239 -12.54 5.24 -10.16
CA PHE A 239 -13.88 4.80 -9.78
C PHE A 239 -14.00 4.62 -8.27
N VAL A 240 -13.05 3.92 -7.64
CA VAL A 240 -13.02 3.69 -6.18
C VAL A 240 -12.95 5.01 -5.43
N ASP A 241 -12.06 5.92 -5.84
CA ASP A 241 -11.90 7.24 -5.21
C ASP A 241 -13.19 8.04 -5.30
N LYS A 242 -13.80 8.11 -6.48
CA LYS A 242 -15.08 8.78 -6.70
C LYS A 242 -16.21 8.20 -5.85
N MET A 243 -16.31 6.87 -5.78
CA MET A 243 -17.34 6.22 -4.96
C MET A 243 -17.11 6.46 -3.47
N ASN A 244 -15.86 6.57 -3.04
CA ASN A 244 -15.53 6.94 -1.66
C ASN A 244 -15.85 8.41 -1.39
N GLU A 245 -15.61 9.31 -2.35
CA GLU A 245 -16.01 10.73 -2.26
C GLU A 245 -17.54 10.89 -2.25
N ASP A 246 -18.26 10.21 -3.13
CA ASP A 246 -19.71 10.24 -3.22
C ASP A 246 -20.38 9.61 -1.98
N ASN A 247 -19.84 8.52 -1.45
CA ASN A 247 -20.26 7.92 -0.18
C ASN A 247 -19.84 8.79 1.01
N GLY A 248 -18.77 9.55 0.89
CA GLY A 248 -18.36 10.58 1.85
C GLY A 248 -19.23 11.84 1.78
N SER A 249 -19.88 12.13 0.63
CA SER A 249 -20.76 13.28 0.45
C SER A 249 -22.20 13.04 0.92
N VAL A 250 -22.61 11.79 1.14
CA VAL A 250 -23.81 11.47 1.91
C VAL A 250 -23.44 11.63 3.39
N GLN A 251 -23.40 12.90 3.84
CA GLN A 251 -23.12 13.33 5.20
C GLN A 251 -21.76 12.86 5.74
N ASN A 252 -20.67 13.49 5.25
CA ASN A 252 -19.59 13.78 6.15
C ASN A 252 -19.99 15.06 6.91
N PRO A 253 -20.44 14.97 8.16
CA PRO A 253 -20.20 16.09 9.04
C PRO A 253 -18.67 16.26 9.06
N ALA A 254 -18.22 17.52 9.18
CA ALA A 254 -16.84 17.94 9.35
C ALA A 254 -15.97 16.92 10.12
N PRO A 255 -14.62 16.87 9.92
CA PRO A 255 -13.74 15.79 10.32
C PRO A 255 -14.26 15.12 11.57
N SER A 256 -14.76 13.91 11.43
CA SER A 256 -15.54 13.26 12.46
C SER A 256 -14.62 13.02 13.65
N VAL A 257 -14.71 13.90 14.63
CA VAL A 257 -14.27 13.60 15.98
C VAL A 257 -14.75 12.17 16.25
N SER A 258 -13.83 11.26 16.53
CA SER A 258 -14.19 9.88 16.87
C SER A 258 -15.40 9.90 17.77
N PRO A 259 -16.45 9.12 17.52
CA PRO A 259 -17.61 9.06 18.42
C PRO A 259 -17.18 8.60 19.82
N LEU A 260 -16.00 7.99 19.93
CA LEU A 260 -15.40 7.58 21.20
C LEU A 260 -14.59 8.73 21.80
N GLN A 261 -14.85 8.99 23.06
CA GLN A 261 -14.14 9.98 23.87
C GLN A 261 -13.30 9.30 24.95
N LYS A 262 -12.31 10.01 25.50
CA LYS A 262 -11.48 9.56 26.62
C LYS A 262 -10.83 8.20 26.39
N LEU A 263 -10.22 8.03 25.23
CA LEU A 263 -9.45 6.83 24.95
C LEU A 263 -8.29 6.71 25.93
N ALA A 264 -8.21 5.57 26.60
CA ALA A 264 -7.17 5.28 27.59
C ALA A 264 -6.62 3.87 27.38
N LEU A 265 -5.32 3.72 27.63
CA LEU A 265 -4.63 2.45 27.60
C LEU A 265 -4.08 2.15 28.98
N THR A 266 -4.36 0.96 29.48
CA THR A 266 -3.83 0.45 30.75
C THR A 266 -3.14 -0.88 30.52
N ALA A 267 -2.03 -1.10 31.23
CA ALA A 267 -1.31 -2.36 31.18
C ALA A 267 -1.20 -2.92 32.59
N SER A 268 -1.52 -4.19 32.77
CA SER A 268 -1.39 -4.90 34.05
C SER A 268 -0.59 -6.19 33.84
N LYS A 269 0.45 -6.38 34.66
CA LYS A 269 1.30 -7.55 34.62
C LYS A 269 0.56 -8.77 35.14
N LEU A 270 0.42 -9.80 34.32
CA LEU A 270 -0.16 -11.09 34.73
C LEU A 270 0.92 -12.07 35.19
N SER A 271 2.10 -12.01 34.57
CA SER A 271 3.26 -12.83 34.93
C SER A 271 4.56 -12.14 34.52
N ASP A 272 5.71 -12.74 34.83
CA ASP A 272 7.00 -12.19 34.38
C ASP A 272 7.16 -12.18 32.85
N LYS A 273 6.33 -12.90 32.12
CA LYS A 273 6.42 -13.03 30.66
C LYS A 273 5.26 -12.35 29.92
N VAL A 274 4.11 -12.12 30.58
CA VAL A 274 2.89 -11.66 29.94
C VAL A 274 2.25 -10.53 30.74
N GLN A 275 1.78 -9.51 30.04
CA GLN A 275 0.93 -8.45 30.57
C GLN A 275 -0.36 -8.34 29.74
N GLU A 276 -1.45 -8.03 30.42
CA GLU A 276 -2.71 -7.65 29.83
C GLU A 276 -2.67 -6.16 29.45
N VAL A 277 -3.11 -5.84 28.24
CA VAL A 277 -3.29 -4.47 27.79
C VAL A 277 -4.76 -4.26 27.49
N LYS A 278 -5.37 -3.33 28.22
CA LYS A 278 -6.77 -2.93 28.07
C LYS A 278 -6.86 -1.52 27.50
N VAL A 279 -7.58 -1.37 26.41
CA VAL A 279 -7.95 -0.07 25.85
C VAL A 279 -9.39 0.18 26.18
N THR A 280 -9.68 1.35 26.75
CA THR A 280 -11.05 1.79 27.13
C THR A 280 -11.38 3.11 26.45
N ALA A 281 -12.65 3.33 26.17
CA ALA A 281 -13.17 4.59 25.66
C ALA A 281 -14.63 4.81 26.10
N GLN A 282 -15.07 6.07 26.09
CA GLN A 282 -16.49 6.42 26.30
C GLN A 282 -17.20 6.52 24.94
N ALA A 283 -18.23 5.73 24.74
CA ALA A 283 -19.10 5.74 23.58
C ALA A 283 -20.41 6.49 23.86
N PRO A 284 -21.05 7.13 22.84
CA PRO A 284 -22.31 7.87 23.03
C PRO A 284 -23.50 6.96 23.37
N ASN A 285 -23.41 5.66 23.07
CA ASN A 285 -24.42 4.65 23.39
C ASN A 285 -23.83 3.24 23.40
N PRO A 286 -24.52 2.23 23.98
CA PRO A 286 -24.02 0.86 24.10
C PRO A 286 -23.98 0.05 22.78
N GLY A 287 -24.45 0.63 21.67
CA GLY A 287 -24.35 0.00 20.36
C GLY A 287 -22.94 0.07 19.75
N TYR A 288 -22.09 0.97 20.26
CA TYR A 288 -20.70 1.05 19.82
C TYR A 288 -19.83 0.00 20.51
N GLY A 289 -18.79 -0.43 19.81
CA GLY A 289 -17.74 -1.29 20.33
C GLY A 289 -16.35 -0.73 20.05
N LEU A 290 -15.32 -1.35 20.63
CA LEU A 290 -13.91 -1.08 20.40
C LEU A 290 -13.21 -2.41 20.12
N VAL A 291 -12.35 -2.45 19.12
CA VAL A 291 -11.58 -3.65 18.76
C VAL A 291 -10.12 -3.29 18.51
N ILE A 292 -9.20 -4.14 18.96
CA ILE A 292 -7.78 -4.06 18.63
C ILE A 292 -7.56 -4.82 17.33
N THR A 293 -7.22 -4.10 16.27
CA THR A 293 -7.08 -4.65 14.91
C THR A 293 -5.66 -5.06 14.57
N GLY A 294 -4.66 -4.56 15.31
CA GLY A 294 -3.27 -4.92 15.08
C GLY A 294 -2.36 -4.53 16.23
N ILE A 295 -1.22 -5.21 16.30
CA ILE A 295 -0.11 -4.89 17.22
C ILE A 295 1.17 -4.95 16.40
N GLU A 296 1.89 -3.82 16.34
CA GLU A 296 3.21 -3.72 15.71
C GLU A 296 4.28 -3.64 16.81
N PHE A 297 5.32 -4.47 16.69
CA PHE A 297 6.43 -4.45 17.62
C PHE A 297 7.61 -3.69 17.01
N SER A 298 8.05 -2.65 17.71
CA SER A 298 9.20 -1.83 17.30
C SER A 298 10.13 -1.62 18.51
N GLY A 299 11.28 -2.27 18.49
CA GLY A 299 12.20 -2.27 19.64
C GLY A 299 11.53 -2.79 20.91
N THR A 300 11.42 -1.97 21.94
CA THR A 300 10.74 -2.29 23.21
C THR A 300 9.28 -1.86 23.24
N LYS A 301 8.72 -1.36 22.14
CA LYS A 301 7.35 -0.85 22.07
C LYS A 301 6.42 -1.84 21.39
N ALA A 302 5.19 -1.93 21.87
CA ALA A 302 4.07 -2.61 21.22
C ALA A 302 3.03 -1.55 20.86
N ILE A 303 2.94 -1.21 19.56
CA ILE A 303 2.06 -0.16 19.05
C ILE A 303 0.73 -0.80 18.66
N LEU A 304 -0.35 -0.46 19.37
CA LEU A 304 -1.69 -1.01 19.17
C LEU A 304 -2.49 -0.14 18.19
N SER A 305 -3.08 -0.75 17.20
CA SER A 305 -4.11 -0.16 16.32
C SER A 305 -5.48 -0.55 16.85
N VAL A 306 -6.37 0.43 16.99
CA VAL A 306 -7.74 0.22 17.48
C VAL A 306 -8.75 0.80 16.50
N GLU A 307 -9.88 0.15 16.35
CA GLU A 307 -11.00 0.59 15.52
C GLU A 307 -12.30 0.61 16.31
N VAL A 308 -13.20 1.52 15.90
CA VAL A 308 -14.54 1.65 16.48
C VAL A 308 -15.50 0.75 15.70
N VAL A 309 -16.27 -0.04 16.41
CA VAL A 309 -17.37 -0.81 15.83
C VAL A 309 -18.64 0.01 15.99
N PRO A 310 -19.26 0.51 14.90
CA PRO A 310 -20.50 1.26 14.97
C PRO A 310 -21.68 0.36 15.31
N PRO A 311 -22.79 0.91 15.84
CA PRO A 311 -24.03 0.15 16.05
C PRO A 311 -24.58 -0.40 14.73
N LYS A 312 -25.28 -1.55 14.80
CA LYS A 312 -25.91 -2.16 13.61
C LYS A 312 -26.97 -1.20 13.04
N PRO A 313 -27.05 -1.04 11.71
CA PRO A 313 -28.10 -0.23 11.10
C PRO A 313 -29.49 -0.69 11.54
N GLY A 314 -30.35 0.27 11.91
CA GLY A 314 -31.72 0.00 12.35
C GLY A 314 -31.86 -0.46 13.82
N GLN A 315 -30.77 -0.62 14.55
CA GLN A 315 -30.83 -0.93 15.98
C GLN A 315 -31.08 0.35 16.79
N MET A 316 -32.15 0.38 17.56
CA MET A 316 -32.41 1.44 18.52
C MET A 316 -31.58 1.20 19.79
N ASN A 317 -30.65 2.11 20.07
CA ASN A 317 -29.81 2.08 21.26
C ASN A 317 -30.17 3.24 22.21
N PRO A 318 -30.24 3.02 23.51
CA PRO A 318 -30.44 4.11 24.44
C PRO A 318 -29.27 5.11 24.37
N GLN A 319 -29.57 6.40 24.39
CA GLN A 319 -28.58 7.49 24.34
C GLN A 319 -27.93 7.69 25.72
N VAL A 320 -27.12 6.72 26.13
CA VAL A 320 -26.40 6.71 27.40
C VAL A 320 -24.93 6.49 27.15
N ILE A 321 -24.08 7.40 27.64
CA ILE A 321 -22.65 7.26 27.57
C ILE A 321 -22.24 5.94 28.24
N THR A 322 -21.58 5.07 27.46
CA THR A 322 -21.22 3.74 27.89
C THR A 322 -19.71 3.55 27.72
N GLU A 323 -19.06 2.94 28.72
CA GLU A 323 -17.64 2.54 28.56
C GLU A 323 -17.56 1.30 27.68
N VAL A 324 -16.73 1.37 26.64
CA VAL A 324 -16.37 0.25 25.76
C VAL A 324 -14.91 -0.08 25.95
N SER A 325 -14.55 -1.35 25.82
CA SER A 325 -13.16 -1.78 25.99
C SER A 325 -12.78 -2.92 25.06
N ALA A 326 -11.47 -2.98 24.76
CA ALA A 326 -10.83 -4.10 24.08
C ALA A 326 -9.61 -4.54 24.88
N VAL A 327 -9.36 -5.83 24.93
CA VAL A 327 -8.25 -6.42 25.69
C VAL A 327 -7.37 -7.25 24.78
N THR A 328 -6.06 -7.18 25.01
CA THR A 328 -5.08 -8.04 24.36
C THR A 328 -3.95 -8.40 25.34
N TYR A 329 -3.10 -9.34 24.96
CA TYR A 329 -1.99 -9.80 25.77
C TYR A 329 -0.70 -9.67 24.98
N ILE A 330 0.33 -9.08 25.62
CA ILE A 330 1.67 -8.92 25.02
C ILE A 330 2.75 -9.38 25.99
N GLY A 331 3.96 -9.53 25.49
CA GLY A 331 5.11 -9.81 26.36
C GLY A 331 5.35 -8.68 27.36
N SER A 332 5.66 -9.02 28.63
CA SER A 332 5.89 -8.03 29.70
C SER A 332 7.13 -7.15 29.48
N SER A 333 7.99 -7.51 28.52
CA SER A 333 9.14 -6.71 28.11
C SER A 333 8.81 -5.54 27.19
N TYR A 334 7.58 -5.49 26.65
CA TYR A 334 7.16 -4.43 25.74
C TYR A 334 6.37 -3.34 26.48
N THR A 335 6.57 -2.09 26.07
CA THR A 335 5.77 -0.96 26.52
C THR A 335 4.62 -0.75 25.53
N PRO A 336 3.35 -0.92 25.92
CA PRO A 336 2.24 -0.72 25.02
C PRO A 336 1.96 0.76 24.76
N GLU A 337 1.75 1.11 23.50
CA GLU A 337 1.39 2.46 23.04
C GLU A 337 0.23 2.36 22.05
N LEU A 338 -0.62 3.37 21.98
CA LEU A 338 -1.63 3.49 20.92
C LEU A 338 -1.00 4.13 19.68
N ARG A 339 -1.36 3.62 18.50
CA ARG A 339 -0.96 4.24 17.24
C ARG A 339 -1.57 5.65 17.17
N GLN A 340 -0.72 6.66 17.09
CA GLN A 340 -1.16 8.03 16.80
C GLN A 340 -1.39 8.14 15.30
N THR A 341 -2.63 8.44 14.88
CA THR A 341 -2.89 8.91 13.52
C THR A 341 -2.50 10.39 13.43
N GLN A 342 -1.80 10.79 12.37
CA GLN A 342 -1.31 12.18 12.18
C GLN A 342 -2.42 13.20 11.90
N ASP A 343 -3.69 12.83 11.97
CA ASP A 343 -4.79 13.76 11.88
C ASP A 343 -5.17 14.24 13.27
N GLU A 344 -5.08 15.54 13.46
CA GLU A 344 -5.36 16.22 14.71
C GLU A 344 -6.75 15.82 15.27
N GLY A 345 -6.74 14.93 16.25
CA GLY A 345 -7.84 14.82 17.22
C GLY A 345 -8.80 13.62 17.13
N GLY A 346 -8.51 12.51 16.43
CA GLY A 346 -9.46 11.41 16.51
C GLY A 346 -8.98 10.07 15.92
N ILE A 347 -9.46 8.98 16.48
CA ILE A 347 -9.36 7.64 15.91
C ILE A 347 -10.30 7.60 14.71
N THR A 348 -9.76 7.39 13.49
CA THR A 348 -10.60 7.18 12.32
C THR A 348 -11.33 5.84 12.45
N ALA A 349 -12.65 5.91 12.66
CA ALA A 349 -13.52 4.75 12.65
C ALA A 349 -13.69 4.25 11.21
N ARG A 350 -13.15 3.08 10.87
CA ARG A 350 -13.56 2.35 9.67
C ARG A 350 -14.63 1.34 10.06
N PRO A 351 -15.70 1.17 9.28
CA PRO A 351 -16.75 0.19 9.60
C PRO A 351 -16.16 -1.23 9.58
N PHE A 352 -16.38 -1.97 10.66
CA PHE A 352 -16.03 -3.37 10.76
C PHE A 352 -16.93 -4.20 9.82
N LYS A 353 -16.33 -4.97 8.89
CA LYS A 353 -17.07 -5.92 8.04
C LYS A 353 -17.12 -7.29 8.71
N GLU A 354 -18.26 -7.65 9.27
CA GLU A 354 -18.51 -8.90 10.01
C GLU A 354 -18.32 -10.17 9.15
N GLU A 355 -18.57 -10.11 7.84
CA GLU A 355 -18.52 -11.27 6.94
C GLU A 355 -17.11 -11.84 6.72
N SER A 356 -16.07 -11.02 6.79
CA SER A 356 -14.69 -11.49 6.63
C SER A 356 -14.18 -12.28 7.84
N PHE A 357 -14.78 -12.09 9.02
CA PHE A 357 -14.38 -12.75 10.25
C PHE A 357 -15.00 -14.14 10.41
N LEU A 358 -16.29 -14.28 10.08
CA LEU A 358 -17.01 -15.55 10.20
C LEU A 358 -16.63 -16.58 9.11
N GLY A 359 -16.29 -16.13 7.91
CA GLY A 359 -15.81 -17.00 6.83
C GLY A 359 -14.47 -17.67 7.15
N LYS A 360 -13.58 -16.99 7.86
CA LYS A 360 -12.26 -17.52 8.26
C LYS A 360 -12.33 -18.51 9.42
N MET A 361 -13.24 -18.35 10.38
CA MET A 361 -13.41 -19.32 11.48
C MET A 361 -13.90 -20.69 11.02
N ARG A 362 -14.64 -20.79 9.89
CA ARG A 362 -15.12 -22.07 9.35
C ARG A 362 -14.03 -22.89 8.68
N VAL A 363 -13.05 -22.26 8.09
CA VAL A 363 -11.93 -22.95 7.41
C VAL A 363 -10.91 -23.49 8.42
N ASP A 364 -10.67 -22.75 9.51
CA ASP A 364 -9.69 -23.15 10.53
C ASP A 364 -10.22 -24.22 11.52
N ALA A 365 -11.54 -24.41 11.59
CA ALA A 365 -12.17 -25.38 12.50
C ALA A 365 -12.28 -26.79 11.94
N GLY A 366 -11.92 -27.05 10.66
CA GLY A 366 -11.88 -28.39 10.08
C GLY A 366 -13.22 -29.15 10.14
N ILE A 367 -14.35 -28.46 10.18
CA ILE A 367 -15.68 -29.10 10.24
C ILE A 367 -16.10 -29.40 8.80
N SER A 368 -15.79 -30.63 8.38
CA SER A 368 -16.40 -31.30 7.23
C SER A 368 -17.87 -31.56 7.57
N SER A 369 -18.78 -31.01 6.77
CA SER A 369 -20.19 -31.44 6.80
C SER A 369 -20.31 -32.70 5.96
N ASP A 370 -20.53 -33.85 6.61
CA ASP A 370 -21.17 -34.99 5.99
C ASP A 370 -22.66 -34.68 5.74
#